data_14f533757d649801bb2f3bfad308f04f
#
_entry.id   14f533757d649801bb2f3bfad308f04f
#
_cell.length_a   1.000
_cell.length_b   1.000
_cell.length_c   1.000
_cell.angle_alpha   90.00
_cell.angle_beta   90.00
_cell.angle_gamma   90.00
#
_symmetry.space_group_name_H-M   'P 1'
#
loop_
_entity.id
_entity.type
_entity.pdbx_description
1 polymer ?
#
loop_
_entity_poly.entity_id
_entity_poly.type
_entity_poly.pdbx_seq_one_letter_code
_entity_poly.pdbx_strand_id
1 'polypeptide(L)'
;MHLNDCIEIDQKSLKGLWTKSQWVRELTDPKRICLGIIELETKKLLGICSAWLLIDELYITSIAVHPTHQRKGLGKFLLSDLIKRSSSLRTNQIHLEVKDTNEPAKAFYKSMGFKTIGNRSNFYKDGSNALLLAKETNNK
;
A
#
# COMPACT_ATOMS: atom_id res chain seq x y z
N MET A 1 -5.85 11.43 -14.70
CA MET A 1 -6.10 10.42 -13.68
C MET A 1 -5.86 9.03 -14.25
N HIS A 2 -5.16 8.16 -13.50
CA HIS A 2 -4.77 6.83 -13.99
C HIS A 2 -5.72 5.74 -13.49
N LEU A 3 -7.02 6.01 -13.52
CA LEU A 3 -8.02 5.07 -12.99
C LEU A 3 -7.96 3.68 -13.65
N ASN A 4 -7.91 3.65 -14.97
CA ASN A 4 -7.88 2.38 -15.71
C ASN A 4 -6.60 1.59 -15.42
N ASP A 5 -5.48 2.28 -15.28
CA ASP A 5 -4.22 1.65 -14.93
C ASP A 5 -4.26 1.06 -13.53
N CYS A 6 -4.88 1.77 -12.57
CA CYS A 6 -5.06 1.26 -11.21
C CYS A 6 -5.91 -0.01 -11.21
N ILE A 7 -6.99 -0.02 -11.97
CA ILE A 7 -7.86 -1.19 -12.07
C ILE A 7 -7.10 -2.37 -12.67
N GLU A 8 -6.31 -2.13 -13.73
CA GLU A 8 -5.51 -3.19 -14.34
C GLU A 8 -4.50 -3.77 -13.36
N ILE A 9 -3.75 -2.92 -12.65
CA ILE A 9 -2.77 -3.37 -11.68
C ILE A 9 -3.45 -4.15 -10.56
N ASP A 10 -4.59 -3.66 -10.07
CA ASP A 10 -5.37 -4.33 -9.03
C ASP A 10 -5.76 -5.73 -9.47
N GLN A 11 -6.34 -5.86 -10.67
CA GLN A 11 -6.79 -7.16 -11.16
C GLN A 11 -5.64 -8.13 -11.35
N LYS A 12 -4.49 -7.66 -11.82
CA LYS A 12 -3.34 -8.52 -12.11
C LYS A 12 -2.48 -8.82 -10.89
N SER A 13 -2.40 -7.91 -9.92
CA SER A 13 -1.49 -8.04 -8.77
C SER A 13 -2.21 -8.26 -7.45
N LEU A 14 -3.42 -7.73 -7.29
CA LEU A 14 -4.18 -7.79 -6.04
C LEU A 14 -5.48 -8.59 -6.20
N LYS A 15 -5.71 -9.18 -7.35
CA LYS A 15 -6.86 -10.04 -7.67
C LYS A 15 -8.22 -9.36 -7.48
N GLY A 16 -8.29 -8.07 -7.82
CA GLY A 16 -9.55 -7.34 -7.72
C GLY A 16 -9.89 -6.93 -6.30
N LEU A 17 -8.97 -6.21 -5.66
CA LEU A 17 -9.17 -5.71 -4.30
C LEU A 17 -10.39 -4.80 -4.19
N TRP A 18 -10.59 -3.93 -5.18
CA TRP A 18 -11.65 -2.93 -5.15
C TRP A 18 -12.44 -2.88 -6.45
N THR A 19 -13.69 -2.43 -6.34
CA THR A 19 -14.52 -2.11 -7.50
C THR A 19 -14.05 -0.80 -8.12
N LYS A 20 -14.56 -0.50 -9.32
CA LYS A 20 -14.27 0.77 -9.98
C LYS A 20 -14.68 1.96 -9.11
N SER A 21 -15.86 1.89 -8.48
CA SER A 21 -16.34 2.96 -7.60
C SER A 21 -15.42 3.18 -6.41
N GLN A 22 -14.92 2.10 -5.84
CA GLN A 22 -13.98 2.18 -4.72
C GLN A 22 -12.66 2.81 -5.16
N TRP A 23 -12.17 2.48 -6.35
CA TRP A 23 -10.96 3.10 -6.89
C TRP A 23 -11.14 4.60 -7.14
N VAL A 24 -12.30 5.00 -7.67
CA VAL A 24 -12.60 6.43 -7.86
C VAL A 24 -12.56 7.15 -6.51
N ARG A 25 -13.16 6.57 -5.49
CA ARG A 25 -13.14 7.17 -4.14
C ARG A 25 -11.73 7.29 -3.60
N GLU A 26 -10.95 6.23 -3.76
CA GLU A 26 -9.56 6.21 -3.27
C GLU A 26 -8.72 7.29 -3.93
N LEU A 27 -8.91 7.52 -5.23
CA LEU A 27 -8.14 8.50 -5.99
C LEU A 27 -8.60 9.94 -5.82
N THR A 28 -9.83 10.16 -5.32
CA THR A 28 -10.41 11.50 -5.24
C THR A 28 -10.62 12.01 -3.81
N ASP A 29 -10.59 11.13 -2.81
CA ASP A 29 -10.80 11.52 -1.41
C ASP A 29 -9.56 12.29 -0.91
N PRO A 30 -9.73 13.54 -0.40
CA PRO A 30 -8.60 14.33 0.06
C PRO A 30 -7.88 13.75 1.28
N LYS A 31 -8.49 12.78 1.99
CA LYS A 31 -7.85 12.10 3.11
C LYS A 31 -7.00 10.90 2.67
N ARG A 32 -6.96 10.63 1.37
CA ARG A 32 -6.14 9.57 0.80
C ARG A 32 -4.87 10.15 0.20
N ILE A 33 -3.78 9.43 0.35
CA ILE A 33 -2.52 9.75 -0.32
C ILE A 33 -2.27 8.62 -1.31
N CYS A 34 -2.21 8.97 -2.59
CA CYS A 34 -1.97 7.99 -3.65
C CYS A 34 -0.69 8.36 -4.37
N LEU A 35 0.28 7.46 -4.32
CA LEU A 35 1.55 7.61 -5.01
C LEU A 35 1.60 6.62 -6.16
N GLY A 36 2.16 7.05 -7.29
CA GLY A 36 2.31 6.19 -8.44
C GLY A 36 3.68 6.33 -9.08
N ILE A 37 4.10 5.29 -9.77
CA ILE A 37 5.29 5.30 -10.61
C ILE A 37 4.83 5.21 -12.05
N ILE A 38 5.24 6.18 -12.87
CA ILE A 38 4.84 6.29 -14.26
C ILE A 38 6.07 6.09 -15.15
N GLU A 39 5.91 5.28 -16.19
CA GLU A 39 6.95 5.16 -17.23
C GLU A 39 6.94 6.43 -18.08
N LEU A 40 8.11 7.03 -18.26
CA LEU A 40 8.19 8.35 -18.91
C LEU A 40 7.77 8.32 -20.38
N GLU A 41 8.11 7.25 -21.10
CA GLU A 41 7.82 7.15 -22.53
C GLU A 41 6.35 6.90 -22.81
N THR A 42 5.77 5.92 -22.15
CA THR A 42 4.39 5.50 -22.41
C THR A 42 3.36 6.23 -21.57
N LYS A 43 3.80 6.90 -20.51
CA LYS A 43 2.95 7.53 -19.48
C LYS A 43 2.08 6.52 -18.74
N LYS A 44 2.40 5.24 -18.86
CA LYS A 44 1.64 4.20 -18.19
C LYS A 44 2.07 4.06 -16.73
N LEU A 45 1.09 3.82 -15.87
CA LEU A 45 1.33 3.59 -14.44
C LEU A 45 1.89 2.18 -14.24
N LEU A 46 3.01 2.08 -13.54
CA LEU A 46 3.69 0.81 -13.28
C LEU A 46 3.44 0.29 -11.87
N GLY A 47 3.15 1.18 -10.94
CA GLY A 47 2.93 0.79 -9.55
C GLY A 47 2.16 1.85 -8.81
N ILE A 48 1.51 1.44 -7.73
CA ILE A 48 0.69 2.32 -6.90
C ILE A 48 0.92 2.00 -5.43
N CYS A 49 0.79 3.03 -4.60
CA CYS A 49 0.72 2.92 -3.16
C CYS A 49 -0.34 3.89 -2.68
N SER A 50 -1.29 3.39 -1.91
CA SER A 50 -2.40 4.20 -1.41
C SER A 50 -2.45 4.10 0.10
N ALA A 51 -2.67 5.23 0.76
CA ALA A 51 -2.74 5.29 2.22
C ALA A 51 -3.82 6.26 2.65
N TRP A 52 -4.37 6.01 3.83
CA TRP A 52 -5.40 6.83 4.44
C TRP A 52 -4.78 7.60 5.60
N LEU A 53 -4.91 8.93 5.56
CA LEU A 53 -4.45 9.78 6.66
C LEU A 53 -5.55 9.84 7.73
N LEU A 54 -5.28 9.24 8.89
CA LEU A 54 -6.20 9.19 10.03
C LEU A 54 -5.55 9.91 11.19
N ILE A 55 -5.93 11.16 11.41
CA ILE A 55 -5.40 12.02 12.49
C ILE A 55 -3.87 12.09 12.39
N ASP A 56 -3.14 11.31 13.19
CA ASP A 56 -1.68 11.30 13.25
C ASP A 56 -1.08 9.98 12.77
N GLU A 57 -1.85 9.16 12.04
CA GLU A 57 -1.40 7.88 11.53
C GLU A 57 -1.70 7.73 10.05
N LEU A 58 -0.85 6.99 9.34
CA LEU A 58 -1.12 6.56 7.98
C LEU A 58 -1.48 5.07 7.98
N TYR A 59 -2.57 4.73 7.32
CA TYR A 59 -2.99 3.36 7.11
C TYR A 59 -2.84 3.03 5.64
N ILE A 60 -1.89 2.13 5.32
CA ILE A 60 -1.68 1.70 3.94
C ILE A 60 -2.83 0.79 3.53
N THR A 61 -3.56 1.20 2.49
CA THR A 61 -4.70 0.44 1.97
C THR A 61 -4.33 -0.45 0.80
N SER A 62 -3.32 -0.07 0.02
CA SER A 62 -2.84 -0.90 -1.07
C SER A 62 -1.41 -0.51 -1.45
N ILE A 63 -0.65 -1.49 -1.89
CA ILE A 63 0.62 -1.28 -2.58
C ILE A 63 0.74 -2.40 -3.60
N ALA A 64 0.98 -2.04 -4.84
CA ALA A 64 1.06 -3.02 -5.92
C ALA A 64 1.92 -2.50 -7.06
N VAL A 65 2.60 -3.43 -7.72
CA VAL A 65 3.39 -3.16 -8.92
C VAL A 65 2.87 -4.07 -10.02
N HIS A 66 2.74 -3.53 -11.23
CA HIS A 66 2.31 -4.31 -12.39
C HIS A 66 3.21 -5.53 -12.54
N PRO A 67 2.65 -6.73 -12.81
CA PRO A 67 3.45 -7.96 -12.86
C PRO A 67 4.66 -7.91 -13.76
N THR A 68 4.57 -7.17 -14.88
CA THR A 68 5.69 -7.05 -15.83
C THR A 68 6.87 -6.26 -15.27
N HIS A 69 6.67 -5.55 -14.17
CA HIS A 69 7.70 -4.68 -13.57
C HIS A 69 8.01 -5.03 -12.12
N GLN A 70 7.55 -6.18 -11.64
CA GLN A 70 7.88 -6.65 -10.31
C GLN A 70 9.35 -7.07 -10.21
N ARG A 71 9.86 -7.11 -8.98
CA ARG A 71 11.25 -7.49 -8.65
C ARG A 71 12.30 -6.52 -9.21
N LYS A 72 11.89 -5.26 -9.47
CA LYS A 72 12.80 -4.20 -9.91
C LYS A 72 12.97 -3.11 -8.84
N GLY A 73 12.49 -3.38 -7.62
CA GLY A 73 12.60 -2.42 -6.53
C GLY A 73 11.55 -1.33 -6.52
N LEU A 74 10.52 -1.41 -7.36
CA LEU A 74 9.51 -0.35 -7.45
C LEU A 74 8.63 -0.29 -6.20
N GLY A 75 8.27 -1.46 -5.63
CA GLY A 75 7.51 -1.48 -4.38
C GLY A 75 8.28 -0.85 -3.23
N LYS A 76 9.57 -1.14 -3.13
CA LYS A 76 10.45 -0.53 -2.14
C LYS A 76 10.54 0.99 -2.34
N PHE A 77 10.64 1.43 -3.59
CA PHE A 77 10.70 2.85 -3.92
C PHE A 77 9.41 3.57 -3.48
N LEU A 78 8.25 2.98 -3.79
CA LEU A 78 6.95 3.54 -3.40
C LEU A 78 6.82 3.65 -1.89
N LEU A 79 7.12 2.57 -1.19
CA LEU A 79 6.98 2.55 0.27
C LEU A 79 7.98 3.50 0.92
N SER A 80 9.21 3.58 0.43
CA SER A 80 10.20 4.52 0.94
C SER A 80 9.75 5.96 0.78
N ASP A 81 9.14 6.30 -0.36
CA ASP A 81 8.62 7.64 -0.59
C ASP A 81 7.44 7.95 0.34
N LEU A 82 6.56 6.99 0.55
CA LEU A 82 5.45 7.16 1.49
C LEU A 82 5.96 7.39 2.91
N ILE A 83 6.95 6.62 3.35
CA ILE A 83 7.56 6.79 4.68
C ILE A 83 8.15 8.19 4.82
N LYS A 84 8.85 8.65 3.79
CA LYS A 84 9.44 9.99 3.78
C LYS A 84 8.34 11.07 3.89
N ARG A 85 7.26 10.93 3.14
CA ARG A 85 6.14 11.88 3.18
C ARG A 85 5.41 11.86 4.52
N SER A 86 5.32 10.69 5.18
CA SER A 86 4.69 10.59 6.48
C SER A 86 5.37 11.45 7.53
N SER A 87 6.69 11.58 7.47
CA SER A 87 7.42 12.46 8.36
C SER A 87 7.02 13.93 8.18
N SER A 88 6.83 14.35 6.93
CA SER A 88 6.39 15.73 6.61
C SER A 88 4.96 15.99 7.07
N LEU A 89 4.14 14.96 7.18
CA LEU A 89 2.74 15.08 7.59
C LEU A 89 2.55 14.99 9.10
N ARG A 90 3.64 14.89 9.85
CA ARG A 90 3.62 14.79 11.31
C ARG A 90 2.82 13.58 11.82
N THR A 91 2.92 12.46 11.10
CA THR A 91 2.32 11.21 11.56
C THR A 91 3.26 10.51 12.52
N ASN A 92 2.68 9.77 13.47
CA ASN A 92 3.45 9.02 14.46
C ASN A 92 3.74 7.59 14.00
N GLN A 93 2.88 7.05 13.15
CA GLN A 93 2.94 5.63 12.81
C GLN A 93 2.35 5.38 11.42
N ILE A 94 2.94 4.42 10.73
CA ILE A 94 2.37 3.85 9.51
C ILE A 94 2.00 2.41 9.83
N HIS A 95 0.77 2.01 9.50
CA HIS A 95 0.33 0.65 9.77
C HIS A 95 -0.45 0.08 8.59
N LEU A 96 -0.55 -1.24 8.57
CA LEU A 96 -1.24 -1.98 7.52
C LEU A 96 -1.63 -3.35 8.03
N GLU A 97 -2.46 -4.03 7.25
CA GLU A 97 -2.82 -5.41 7.51
C GLU A 97 -2.28 -6.28 6.38
N VAL A 98 -1.79 -7.45 6.72
CA VAL A 98 -1.28 -8.42 5.76
C VAL A 98 -1.79 -9.80 6.15
N LYS A 99 -2.15 -10.60 5.13
CA LYS A 99 -2.56 -11.98 5.37
C LYS A 99 -1.40 -12.76 5.98
N ASP A 100 -1.66 -13.50 7.06
CA ASP A 100 -0.61 -14.21 7.80
C ASP A 100 0.09 -15.28 6.95
N THR A 101 -0.56 -15.76 5.88
CA THR A 101 0.02 -16.73 4.95
C THR A 101 0.81 -16.08 3.81
N ASN A 102 0.78 -14.75 3.69
CA ASN A 102 1.49 -14.06 2.62
C ASN A 102 2.94 -13.80 3.01
N GLU A 103 3.78 -14.83 2.85
CA GLU A 103 5.18 -14.77 3.26
C GLU A 103 5.99 -13.70 2.52
N PRO A 104 5.84 -13.54 1.19
CA PRO A 104 6.58 -12.48 0.49
C PRO A 104 6.27 -11.08 1.01
N ALA A 105 4.99 -10.78 1.26
CA ALA A 105 4.60 -9.47 1.78
C ALA A 105 5.13 -9.25 3.19
N LYS A 106 5.03 -10.26 4.05
CA LYS A 106 5.56 -10.19 5.41
C LYS A 106 7.06 -9.89 5.41
N ALA A 107 7.82 -10.59 4.56
CA ALA A 107 9.26 -10.38 4.44
C ALA A 107 9.57 -8.98 3.91
N PHE A 108 8.80 -8.51 2.94
CA PHE A 108 8.97 -7.18 2.36
C PHE A 108 8.80 -6.09 3.42
N TYR A 109 7.69 -6.12 4.14
CA TYR A 109 7.42 -5.10 5.16
C TYR A 109 8.41 -5.18 6.31
N LYS A 110 8.80 -6.37 6.72
CA LYS A 110 9.82 -6.53 7.76
C LYS A 110 11.14 -5.90 7.32
N SER A 111 11.54 -6.10 6.06
CA SER A 111 12.77 -5.51 5.52
C SER A 111 12.72 -3.98 5.49
N MET A 112 11.50 -3.41 5.47
CA MET A 112 11.31 -1.97 5.47
C MET A 112 11.13 -1.41 6.89
N GLY A 113 11.32 -2.23 7.92
CA GLY A 113 11.29 -1.79 9.31
C GLY A 113 9.96 -1.92 10.01
N PHE A 114 8.98 -2.59 9.40
CA PHE A 114 7.69 -2.84 10.03
C PHE A 114 7.79 -3.99 11.02
N LYS A 115 7.01 -3.91 12.09
CA LYS A 115 6.92 -4.94 13.14
C LYS A 115 5.47 -5.37 13.30
N THR A 116 5.28 -6.64 13.65
CA THR A 116 3.94 -7.16 13.97
C THR A 116 3.50 -6.61 15.32
N ILE A 117 2.34 -5.96 15.36
CA ILE A 117 1.78 -5.39 16.59
C ILE A 117 0.45 -6.01 16.99
N GLY A 118 -0.14 -6.84 16.15
CA GLY A 118 -1.42 -7.45 16.45
C GLY A 118 -1.81 -8.50 15.43
N ASN A 119 -2.95 -9.13 15.71
CA ASN A 119 -3.51 -10.20 14.89
C ASN A 119 -5.04 -10.11 14.96
N ARG A 120 -5.69 -10.20 13.80
CA ARG A 120 -7.15 -10.29 13.71
C ARG A 120 -7.51 -11.67 13.17
N SER A 121 -8.04 -12.52 14.07
CA SER A 121 -8.42 -13.88 13.72
C SER A 121 -9.57 -13.90 12.74
N ASN A 122 -9.49 -14.80 11.75
CA ASN A 122 -10.57 -15.01 10.77
C ASN A 122 -10.99 -13.74 10.03
N PHE A 123 -10.02 -12.88 9.75
CA PHE A 123 -10.31 -11.57 9.14
C PHE A 123 -10.70 -11.69 7.66
N TYR A 124 -10.04 -12.59 6.92
CA TYR A 124 -10.29 -12.77 5.49
C TYR A 124 -11.37 -13.82 5.25
N LYS A 125 -11.98 -13.77 4.05
CA LYS A 125 -13.08 -14.68 3.70
C LYS A 125 -12.70 -16.16 3.76
N ASP A 126 -11.44 -16.48 3.51
CA ASP A 126 -10.95 -17.87 3.55
C ASP A 126 -10.62 -18.34 4.97
N GLY A 127 -10.92 -17.52 5.98
CA GLY A 127 -10.66 -17.85 7.37
C GLY A 127 -9.26 -17.52 7.86
N SER A 128 -8.38 -17.03 6.98
CA SER A 128 -7.03 -16.67 7.41
C SER A 128 -7.01 -15.40 8.24
N ASN A 129 -5.97 -15.29 9.06
CA ASN A 129 -5.81 -14.16 9.98
C ASN A 129 -5.13 -12.98 9.27
N ALA A 130 -5.40 -11.78 9.75
CA ALA A 130 -4.66 -10.60 9.36
C ALA A 130 -3.65 -10.27 10.44
N LEU A 131 -2.40 -10.05 10.04
CA LEU A 131 -1.39 -9.50 10.93
C LEU A 131 -1.42 -7.99 10.80
N LEU A 132 -1.37 -7.31 11.93
CA LEU A 132 -1.24 -5.86 11.98
C LEU A 132 0.25 -5.54 12.06
N LEU A 133 0.74 -4.82 11.07
CA LEU A 133 2.14 -4.40 11.03
C LEU A 133 2.21 -2.89 11.19
N ALA A 134 3.24 -2.41 11.86
CA ALA A 134 3.42 -0.99 12.06
C ALA A 134 4.89 -0.60 12.06
N LYS A 135 5.12 0.63 11.64
CA LYS A 135 6.44 1.27 11.70
C LYS A 135 6.25 2.65 12.30
N GLU A 136 7.03 2.95 13.34
CA GLU A 136 7.04 4.29 13.90
C GLU A 136 7.75 5.24 12.94
N THR A 137 7.21 6.44 12.82
CA THR A 137 7.84 7.49 12.03
C THR A 137 8.70 8.34 12.97
N ASN A 138 9.86 8.77 12.48
CA ASN A 138 10.80 9.58 13.27
C ASN A 138 10.35 11.04 13.30
N ASN A 139 9.09 11.25 13.63
CA ASN A 139 8.52 12.58 13.61
C ASN A 139 8.53 13.15 15.04
N LYS A 140 9.64 13.73 15.40
CA LYS A 140 9.79 14.40 16.70
C LYS A 140 9.82 15.89 16.54
#